data_d1117462bb4a62706aa3379bf7d814a4
#
_entry.id   d1117462bb4a62706aa3379bf7d814a4
#
_cell.length_a   1.000
_cell.length_b   1.000
_cell.length_c   1.000
_cell.angle_alpha   90.00
_cell.angle_beta   90.00
_cell.angle_gamma   90.00
#
_symmetry.space_group_name_H-M   'P 1'
#
loop_
_entity.id
_entity.type
_entity.pdbx_description
1 polymer ?
#
loop_
_entity_poly.entity_id
_entity_poly.type
_entity_poly.pdbx_seq_one_letter_code
_entity_poly.pdbx_strand_id
1 'polypeptide(L)'
;MVKLLLKKQLSEIFRSYFYDAKKNKPRSKASTVSLIVLYVLLMVGVIGGMFTLFSIGLCAPLHEAGLDWLYFTLFALVGVLMGVFGSVFNTFSGLYQAKDNDLLLSLPIPVRAILASRLLGVYLMGLMFSGVILLPCVIVYWAVGVLTAATVLGGIALILAVSLLVLVLSCLLGWVVAKIHSKLKRKNLLTTLIALAFFALYYMVCFRANELIEQLMLHLNEVGAAIRGSAYPLYLMGRMGAGDYLAVVLVLAVMAALCALTYLLLSRTFLSIATANNGGAKAVYKETTVRAAGVPAALLRKELGRFTASPNYMLNCGLGTVMLPILGVLLLVKSSDLLPVIYEMAGGEASGLLATMLCAALCLVGSMNDMASSSISLEGKNLWLAQSLPVTPWQVLRAKLLVQVLVTGIPMAVTSVLILLAVRPALPLALLLIALPQAFVWLSAAFGLTMDLKRPNLVWTNEITVIKQRLTVLLAMLGGWVYAALVGVLYYPFGIDMGAAWYLLAWTVLTAVLTLMLLRWLHRTGSRLFAAL
;
A
#
# COMPACT_ATOMS: atom_id res chain seq x y z
N MET A 1 -35.27 2.43 2.65
CA MET A 1 -34.30 2.87 1.64
C MET A 1 -32.86 2.90 2.19
N VAL A 2 -32.54 3.67 3.21
CA VAL A 2 -31.17 3.72 3.81
C VAL A 2 -30.66 2.34 4.22
N LYS A 3 -31.47 1.50 4.90
CA LYS A 3 -31.12 0.14 5.29
C LYS A 3 -30.70 -0.75 4.10
N LEU A 4 -31.32 -0.55 2.94
CA LEU A 4 -31.04 -1.30 1.72
C LEU A 4 -29.73 -0.84 1.08
N LEU A 5 -29.47 0.48 1.06
CA LEU A 5 -28.19 1.06 0.64
C LEU A 5 -27.04 0.63 1.55
N LEU A 6 -27.27 0.58 2.86
CA LEU A 6 -26.29 0.09 3.84
C LEU A 6 -25.96 -1.39 3.62
N LYS A 7 -26.98 -2.24 3.42
CA LYS A 7 -26.78 -3.65 3.10
C LYS A 7 -25.98 -3.83 1.80
N LYS A 8 -26.28 -3.02 0.77
CA LYS A 8 -25.52 -3.00 -0.49
C LYS A 8 -24.06 -2.62 -0.21
N GLN A 9 -23.81 -1.51 0.50
CA GLN A 9 -22.48 -1.01 0.80
C GLN A 9 -21.64 -2.04 1.58
N LEU A 10 -22.22 -2.66 2.62
CA LEU A 10 -21.57 -3.73 3.37
C LEU A 10 -21.26 -4.94 2.50
N SER A 11 -22.21 -5.35 1.65
CA SER A 11 -21.98 -6.47 0.73
C SER A 11 -20.91 -6.16 -0.32
N GLU A 12 -20.71 -4.92 -0.70
CA GLU A 12 -19.62 -4.50 -1.61
C GLU A 12 -18.25 -4.51 -0.92
N ILE A 13 -18.17 -3.97 0.29
CA ILE A 13 -16.92 -3.96 1.09
C ILE A 13 -16.44 -5.40 1.34
N PHE A 14 -17.35 -6.28 1.73
CA PHE A 14 -17.02 -7.66 2.07
C PHE A 14 -17.25 -8.67 0.94
N ARG A 15 -17.50 -8.20 -0.30
CA ARG A 15 -17.83 -9.05 -1.45
C ARG A 15 -16.79 -10.14 -1.71
N SER A 16 -15.51 -9.81 -1.55
CA SER A 16 -14.40 -10.75 -1.76
C SER A 16 -14.43 -11.96 -0.82
N TYR A 17 -15.04 -11.82 0.35
CA TYR A 17 -15.20 -12.91 1.33
C TYR A 17 -16.37 -13.82 1.01
N PHE A 18 -17.48 -13.26 0.50
CA PHE A 18 -18.72 -14.01 0.26
C PHE A 18 -18.89 -14.52 -1.17
N TYR A 19 -18.16 -13.94 -2.13
CA TYR A 19 -18.36 -14.21 -3.54
C TYR A 19 -17.05 -14.56 -4.25
N ASP A 20 -17.05 -15.68 -4.98
CA ASP A 20 -15.93 -16.08 -5.83
C ASP A 20 -16.13 -15.49 -7.22
N ALA A 21 -15.40 -14.42 -7.51
CA ALA A 21 -15.46 -13.72 -8.81
C ALA A 21 -15.04 -14.62 -9.99
N LYS A 22 -14.19 -15.66 -9.76
CA LYS A 22 -13.74 -16.58 -10.81
C LYS A 22 -14.84 -17.56 -11.22
N LYS A 23 -15.55 -18.10 -10.22
CA LYS A 23 -16.59 -19.09 -10.44
C LYS A 23 -17.96 -18.44 -10.69
N ASN A 24 -18.05 -17.11 -10.57
CA ASN A 24 -19.29 -16.34 -10.62
C ASN A 24 -20.40 -16.91 -9.72
N LYS A 25 -20.00 -17.43 -8.53
CA LYS A 25 -20.87 -18.11 -7.57
C LYS A 25 -20.55 -17.64 -6.14
N PRO A 26 -21.53 -17.67 -5.23
CA PRO A 26 -21.25 -17.45 -3.82
C PRO A 26 -20.29 -18.53 -3.31
N ARG A 27 -19.37 -18.14 -2.43
CA ARG A 27 -18.43 -19.07 -1.78
C ARG A 27 -19.18 -20.01 -0.84
N SER A 28 -18.64 -21.19 -0.63
CA SER A 28 -19.15 -22.09 0.41
C SER A 28 -18.97 -21.45 1.80
N LYS A 29 -19.85 -21.78 2.75
CA LYS A 29 -19.77 -21.28 4.13
C LYS A 29 -18.39 -21.54 4.75
N ALA A 30 -17.84 -22.74 4.55
CA ALA A 30 -16.51 -23.10 5.04
C ALA A 30 -15.39 -22.19 4.46
N SER A 31 -15.39 -21.94 3.15
CA SER A 31 -14.41 -21.06 2.50
C SER A 31 -14.55 -19.61 2.96
N THR A 32 -15.77 -19.13 3.19
CA THR A 32 -16.03 -17.80 3.72
C THR A 32 -15.50 -17.65 5.14
N VAL A 33 -15.82 -18.61 6.01
CA VAL A 33 -15.34 -18.63 7.41
C VAL A 33 -13.82 -18.71 7.45
N SER A 34 -13.21 -19.60 6.68
CA SER A 34 -11.74 -19.72 6.59
C SER A 34 -11.06 -18.41 6.20
N LEU A 35 -11.60 -17.68 5.22
CA LEU A 35 -11.03 -16.39 4.79
C LEU A 35 -11.20 -15.28 5.85
N ILE A 36 -12.36 -15.27 6.54
CA ILE A 36 -12.58 -14.31 7.63
C ILE A 36 -11.64 -14.61 8.78
N VAL A 37 -11.52 -15.88 9.19
CA VAL A 37 -10.60 -16.31 10.25
C VAL A 37 -9.16 -15.95 9.90
N LEU A 38 -8.72 -16.24 8.67
CA LEU A 38 -7.38 -15.87 8.19
C LEU A 38 -7.15 -14.37 8.24
N TYR A 39 -8.12 -13.56 7.82
CA TYR A 39 -8.03 -12.10 7.88
C TYR A 39 -7.93 -11.59 9.32
N VAL A 40 -8.78 -12.08 10.21
CA VAL A 40 -8.77 -11.73 11.64
C VAL A 40 -7.44 -12.15 12.27
N LEU A 41 -6.94 -13.34 11.98
CA LEU A 41 -5.68 -13.85 12.50
C LEU A 41 -4.48 -13.00 12.03
N LEU A 42 -4.46 -12.58 10.76
CA LEU A 42 -3.42 -11.71 10.23
C LEU A 42 -3.52 -10.29 10.82
N MET A 43 -4.70 -9.69 10.83
CA MET A 43 -4.87 -8.31 11.30
C MET A 43 -4.73 -8.19 12.81
N VAL A 44 -5.41 -9.06 13.57
CA VAL A 44 -5.37 -9.01 15.04
C VAL A 44 -4.12 -9.73 15.57
N GLY A 45 -3.74 -10.87 14.99
CA GLY A 45 -2.57 -11.64 15.45
C GLY A 45 -1.25 -10.95 15.15
N VAL A 46 -1.03 -10.47 13.94
CA VAL A 46 0.26 -9.85 13.55
C VAL A 46 0.28 -8.38 13.95
N ILE A 47 -0.62 -7.57 13.41
CA ILE A 47 -0.60 -6.12 13.66
C ILE A 47 -1.03 -5.81 15.10
N GLY A 48 -2.13 -6.39 15.55
CA GLY A 48 -2.59 -6.24 16.93
C GLY A 48 -1.57 -6.76 17.94
N GLY A 49 -0.91 -7.90 17.66
CA GLY A 49 0.17 -8.45 18.49
C GLY A 49 1.35 -7.49 18.63
N MET A 50 1.78 -6.86 17.54
CA MET A 50 2.84 -5.84 17.58
C MET A 50 2.44 -4.67 18.49
N PHE A 51 1.22 -4.13 18.34
CA PHE A 51 0.75 -3.04 19.20
C PHE A 51 0.49 -3.49 20.65
N THR A 52 0.17 -4.77 20.89
CA THR A 52 0.10 -5.34 22.24
C THR A 52 1.46 -5.28 22.93
N LEU A 53 2.55 -5.69 22.25
CA LEU A 53 3.91 -5.62 22.80
C LEU A 53 4.32 -4.18 23.12
N PHE A 54 4.08 -3.23 22.21
CA PHE A 54 4.30 -1.81 22.48
C PHE A 54 3.48 -1.29 23.66
N SER A 55 2.24 -1.72 23.75
CA SER A 55 1.31 -1.35 24.81
C SER A 55 1.77 -1.82 26.18
N ILE A 56 2.23 -3.09 26.28
CA ILE A 56 2.78 -3.64 27.52
C ILE A 56 4.04 -2.87 27.96
N GLY A 57 4.93 -2.57 27.02
CA GLY A 57 6.16 -1.83 27.31
C GLY A 57 5.95 -0.39 27.80
N LEU A 58 4.86 0.26 27.37
CA LEU A 58 4.56 1.65 27.74
C LEU A 58 3.56 1.78 28.90
N CYS A 59 2.69 0.78 29.12
CA CYS A 59 1.62 0.86 30.10
C CYS A 59 2.13 0.96 31.54
N ALA A 60 3.01 0.04 31.95
CA ALA A 60 3.50 -0.01 33.33
C ALA A 60 4.29 1.26 33.73
N PRO A 61 5.28 1.75 32.97
CA PRO A 61 6.02 2.96 33.32
C PRO A 61 5.15 4.22 33.40
N LEU A 62 4.18 4.35 32.50
CA LEU A 62 3.29 5.51 32.47
C LEU A 62 2.23 5.46 33.58
N HIS A 63 1.79 4.28 33.94
CA HIS A 63 0.86 4.08 35.05
C HIS A 63 1.52 4.39 36.41
N GLU A 64 2.73 3.89 36.64
CA GLU A 64 3.54 4.19 37.84
C GLU A 64 3.86 5.69 37.97
N ALA A 65 4.05 6.39 36.84
CA ALA A 65 4.25 7.84 36.82
C ALA A 65 2.94 8.66 36.99
N GLY A 66 1.77 8.01 37.08
CA GLY A 66 0.47 8.68 37.16
C GLY A 66 0.07 9.41 35.88
N LEU A 67 0.62 8.99 34.73
CA LEU A 67 0.43 9.60 33.41
C LEU A 67 -0.44 8.72 32.49
N ASP A 68 -1.46 8.04 33.02
CA ASP A 68 -2.38 7.17 32.28
C ASP A 68 -3.00 7.87 31.07
N TRP A 69 -3.34 9.15 31.23
CA TRP A 69 -3.87 9.93 30.12
C TRP A 69 -2.88 10.08 28.96
N LEU A 70 -1.57 10.14 29.24
CA LEU A 70 -0.54 10.24 28.20
C LEU A 70 -0.44 8.95 27.40
N TYR A 71 -0.55 7.78 28.06
CA TYR A 71 -0.63 6.49 27.42
C TYR A 71 -1.75 6.45 26.36
N PHE A 72 -2.97 6.80 26.73
CA PHE A 72 -4.10 6.82 25.81
C PHE A 72 -3.96 7.90 24.73
N THR A 73 -3.37 9.04 25.04
CA THR A 73 -3.09 10.10 24.06
C THR A 73 -2.15 9.62 22.96
N LEU A 74 -1.08 8.92 23.30
CA LEU A 74 -0.11 8.38 22.34
C LEU A 74 -0.76 7.38 21.40
N PHE A 75 -1.48 6.38 21.95
CA PHE A 75 -2.16 5.39 21.14
C PHE A 75 -3.32 5.96 20.34
N ALA A 76 -4.02 6.97 20.84
CA ALA A 76 -5.03 7.70 20.08
C ALA A 76 -4.41 8.42 18.87
N LEU A 77 -3.26 9.08 19.05
CA LEU A 77 -2.53 9.75 17.97
C LEU A 77 -2.12 8.74 16.88
N VAL A 78 -1.52 7.62 17.28
CA VAL A 78 -1.13 6.54 16.34
C VAL A 78 -2.37 5.97 15.66
N GLY A 79 -3.45 5.73 16.40
CA GLY A 79 -4.73 5.25 15.86
C GLY A 79 -5.34 6.20 14.83
N VAL A 80 -5.27 7.52 15.07
CA VAL A 80 -5.72 8.54 14.12
C VAL A 80 -4.84 8.53 12.88
N LEU A 81 -3.51 8.55 13.02
CA LEU A 81 -2.58 8.57 11.90
C LEU A 81 -2.77 7.34 11.00
N MET A 82 -2.76 6.16 11.58
CA MET A 82 -2.96 4.90 10.84
C MET A 82 -4.36 4.78 10.24
N GLY A 83 -5.38 5.20 10.99
CA GLY A 83 -6.76 5.18 10.52
C GLY A 83 -6.99 6.10 9.34
N VAL A 84 -6.50 7.34 9.41
CA VAL A 84 -6.58 8.32 8.32
C VAL A 84 -5.80 7.84 7.12
N PHE A 85 -4.56 7.38 7.33
CA PHE A 85 -3.69 6.88 6.27
C PHE A 85 -4.32 5.71 5.52
N GLY A 86 -4.88 4.72 6.23
CA GLY A 86 -5.53 3.56 5.64
C GLY A 86 -6.84 3.88 4.92
N SER A 87 -7.54 4.96 5.31
CA SER A 87 -8.90 5.24 4.82
C SER A 87 -9.01 6.38 3.81
N VAL A 88 -8.08 7.36 3.75
CA VAL A 88 -8.19 8.57 2.88
C VAL A 88 -8.39 8.22 1.40
N PHE A 89 -7.58 7.33 0.84
CA PHE A 89 -7.69 6.96 -0.58
C PHE A 89 -8.93 6.12 -0.88
N ASN A 90 -9.31 5.24 0.06
CA ASN A 90 -10.57 4.51 -0.03
C ASN A 90 -11.78 5.45 0.05
N THR A 91 -11.69 6.49 0.88
CA THR A 91 -12.71 7.54 1.02
C THR A 91 -12.86 8.32 -0.28
N PHE A 92 -11.76 8.81 -0.86
CA PHE A 92 -11.76 9.51 -2.13
C PHE A 92 -12.36 8.65 -3.26
N SER A 93 -11.89 7.41 -3.39
CA SER A 93 -12.37 6.47 -4.39
C SER A 93 -13.84 6.08 -4.16
N GLY A 94 -14.23 5.79 -2.92
CA GLY A 94 -15.57 5.35 -2.57
C GLY A 94 -16.63 6.46 -2.60
N LEU A 95 -16.27 7.70 -2.29
CA LEU A 95 -17.21 8.84 -2.34
C LEU A 95 -17.34 9.41 -3.75
N TYR A 96 -16.22 9.70 -4.43
CA TYR A 96 -16.21 10.53 -5.63
C TYR A 96 -15.96 9.77 -6.93
N GLN A 97 -15.26 8.63 -6.89
CA GLN A 97 -14.93 7.84 -8.08
C GLN A 97 -15.70 6.53 -8.19
N ALA A 98 -16.69 6.30 -7.34
CA ALA A 98 -17.48 5.07 -7.38
C ALA A 98 -18.27 4.99 -8.69
N LYS A 99 -18.09 3.90 -9.44
CA LYS A 99 -18.72 3.66 -10.76
C LYS A 99 -20.25 3.58 -10.72
N ASP A 100 -20.80 3.32 -9.55
CA ASP A 100 -22.25 3.25 -9.33
C ASP A 100 -22.88 4.60 -8.96
N ASN A 101 -22.10 5.68 -8.85
CA ASN A 101 -22.64 7.00 -8.56
C ASN A 101 -23.62 7.46 -9.63
N ASP A 102 -23.29 7.28 -10.91
CA ASP A 102 -24.16 7.68 -12.02
C ASP A 102 -25.51 6.92 -11.98
N LEU A 103 -25.45 5.62 -11.68
CA LEU A 103 -26.65 4.80 -11.52
C LEU A 103 -27.49 5.22 -10.32
N LEU A 104 -26.85 5.44 -9.16
CA LEU A 104 -27.57 5.82 -7.93
C LEU A 104 -28.17 7.23 -8.02
N LEU A 105 -27.47 8.15 -8.70
CA LEU A 105 -27.95 9.52 -8.90
C LEU A 105 -29.07 9.61 -9.95
N SER A 106 -29.18 8.63 -10.86
CA SER A 106 -30.31 8.55 -11.82
C SER A 106 -31.59 7.96 -11.21
N LEU A 107 -31.49 7.30 -10.05
CA LEU A 107 -32.64 6.76 -9.34
C LEU A 107 -33.30 7.83 -8.46
N PRO A 108 -34.62 7.73 -8.15
CA PRO A 108 -35.32 8.66 -7.28
C PRO A 108 -34.93 8.46 -5.80
N ILE A 109 -33.62 8.54 -5.51
CA ILE A 109 -33.04 8.37 -4.17
C ILE A 109 -32.50 9.72 -3.71
N PRO A 110 -32.87 10.20 -2.49
CA PRO A 110 -32.31 11.43 -1.98
C PRO A 110 -30.78 11.34 -1.87
N VAL A 111 -30.07 12.33 -2.41
CA VAL A 111 -28.58 12.40 -2.36
C VAL A 111 -28.04 12.26 -0.94
N ARG A 112 -28.78 12.79 0.04
CA ARG A 112 -28.46 12.68 1.48
C ARG A 112 -28.41 11.22 1.96
N ALA A 113 -29.29 10.34 1.44
CA ALA A 113 -29.30 8.91 1.80
C ALA A 113 -28.11 8.17 1.17
N ILE A 114 -27.75 8.52 -0.06
CA ILE A 114 -26.56 7.97 -0.74
C ILE A 114 -25.31 8.37 0.06
N LEU A 115 -25.17 9.65 0.39
CA LEU A 115 -24.02 10.15 1.16
C LEU A 115 -23.93 9.50 2.54
N ALA A 116 -25.03 9.38 3.28
CA ALA A 116 -25.04 8.72 4.59
C ALA A 116 -24.58 7.26 4.51
N SER A 117 -25.01 6.52 3.49
CA SER A 117 -24.57 5.13 3.30
C SER A 117 -23.06 5.04 3.00
N ARG A 118 -22.53 5.96 2.18
CA ARG A 118 -21.10 6.03 1.86
C ARG A 118 -20.26 6.38 3.09
N LEU A 119 -20.70 7.36 3.88
CA LEU A 119 -20.01 7.77 5.11
C LEU A 119 -19.94 6.63 6.13
N LEU A 120 -21.00 5.82 6.24
CA LEU A 120 -20.93 4.64 7.09
C LEU A 120 -19.87 3.63 6.61
N GLY A 121 -19.73 3.44 5.30
CA GLY A 121 -18.66 2.62 4.73
C GLY A 121 -17.27 3.13 5.11
N VAL A 122 -17.06 4.44 5.02
CA VAL A 122 -15.81 5.11 5.43
C VAL A 122 -15.56 4.93 6.94
N TYR A 123 -16.61 5.11 7.76
CA TYR A 123 -16.53 4.91 9.20
C TYR A 123 -16.09 3.48 9.58
N LEU A 124 -16.70 2.47 8.96
CA LEU A 124 -16.35 1.07 9.21
C LEU A 124 -14.91 0.76 8.83
N MET A 125 -14.43 1.30 7.70
CA MET A 125 -13.03 1.14 7.30
C MET A 125 -12.09 1.85 8.28
N GLY A 126 -12.42 3.08 8.68
CA GLY A 126 -11.66 3.82 9.70
C GLY A 126 -11.61 3.08 11.04
N LEU A 127 -12.75 2.54 11.48
CA LEU A 127 -12.85 1.74 12.71
C LEU A 127 -12.00 0.46 12.63
N MET A 128 -11.96 -0.21 11.48
CA MET A 128 -11.11 -1.40 11.29
C MET A 128 -9.63 -1.06 11.45
N PHE A 129 -9.14 0.04 10.85
CA PHE A 129 -7.73 0.42 10.92
C PHE A 129 -7.34 0.96 12.30
N SER A 130 -8.11 1.89 12.87
CA SER A 130 -7.83 2.45 14.19
C SER A 130 -8.11 1.46 15.33
N GLY A 131 -9.13 0.60 15.16
CA GLY A 131 -9.53 -0.39 16.16
C GLY A 131 -8.47 -1.47 16.39
N VAL A 132 -7.77 -1.91 15.35
CA VAL A 132 -6.68 -2.91 15.47
C VAL A 132 -5.54 -2.39 16.37
N ILE A 133 -5.37 -1.07 16.48
CA ILE A 133 -4.36 -0.43 17.33
C ILE A 133 -4.90 -0.18 18.74
N LEU A 134 -6.08 0.44 18.82
CA LEU A 134 -6.64 0.88 20.10
C LEU A 134 -7.19 -0.27 20.95
N LEU A 135 -7.72 -1.32 20.32
CA LEU A 135 -8.29 -2.43 21.04
C LEU A 135 -7.26 -3.17 21.91
N PRO A 136 -6.05 -3.54 21.39
CA PRO A 136 -4.98 -4.07 22.22
C PRO A 136 -4.55 -3.11 23.33
N CYS A 137 -4.40 -1.82 23.02
CA CYS A 137 -4.04 -0.79 23.98
C CYS A 137 -5.03 -0.74 25.17
N VAL A 138 -6.32 -0.72 24.88
CA VAL A 138 -7.37 -0.68 25.91
C VAL A 138 -7.39 -1.97 26.73
N ILE A 139 -7.23 -3.13 26.08
CA ILE A 139 -7.22 -4.44 26.77
C ILE A 139 -5.99 -4.55 27.69
N VAL A 140 -4.80 -4.14 27.24
CA VAL A 140 -3.58 -4.16 28.06
C VAL A 140 -3.72 -3.27 29.27
N TYR A 141 -4.29 -2.07 29.10
CA TYR A 141 -4.52 -1.17 30.22
C TYR A 141 -5.51 -1.79 31.25
N TRP A 142 -6.55 -2.49 30.82
CA TRP A 142 -7.44 -3.19 31.72
C TRP A 142 -6.78 -4.37 32.44
N ALA A 143 -5.77 -4.97 31.83
CA ALA A 143 -5.04 -6.10 32.42
C ALA A 143 -3.96 -5.66 33.43
N VAL A 144 -3.31 -4.51 33.18
CA VAL A 144 -2.20 -3.97 34.00
C VAL A 144 -2.69 -2.95 35.03
N GLY A 145 -3.66 -2.14 34.66
CA GLY A 145 -4.23 -1.10 35.51
C GLY A 145 -5.43 -1.55 36.32
N VAL A 146 -6.16 -0.59 36.87
CA VAL A 146 -7.38 -0.83 37.65
C VAL A 146 -8.58 -0.99 36.72
N LEU A 147 -9.17 -2.18 36.66
CA LEU A 147 -10.38 -2.43 35.91
C LEU A 147 -11.60 -1.85 36.67
N THR A 148 -12.07 -0.68 36.22
CA THR A 148 -13.27 -0.03 36.74
C THR A 148 -14.30 0.19 35.65
N ALA A 149 -15.57 0.37 36.00
CA ALA A 149 -16.60 0.72 35.02
C ALA A 149 -16.26 2.01 34.25
N ALA A 150 -15.57 2.96 34.88
CA ALA A 150 -15.12 4.20 34.29
C ALA A 150 -14.07 3.97 33.19
N THR A 151 -13.05 3.13 33.45
CA THR A 151 -11.99 2.80 32.47
C THR A 151 -12.52 1.95 31.32
N VAL A 152 -13.49 1.07 31.57
CA VAL A 152 -14.15 0.28 30.51
C VAL A 152 -14.95 1.18 29.58
N LEU A 153 -15.81 2.05 30.13
CA LEU A 153 -16.59 3.01 29.35
C LEU A 153 -15.68 3.99 28.61
N GLY A 154 -14.63 4.51 29.28
CA GLY A 154 -13.65 5.43 28.70
C GLY A 154 -12.90 4.80 27.53
N GLY A 155 -12.42 3.57 27.66
CA GLY A 155 -11.72 2.84 26.59
C GLY A 155 -12.60 2.59 25.36
N ILE A 156 -13.85 2.12 25.56
CA ILE A 156 -14.81 1.94 24.47
C ILE A 156 -15.13 3.27 23.79
N ALA A 157 -15.40 4.30 24.59
CA ALA A 157 -15.69 5.63 24.10
C ALA A 157 -14.50 6.23 23.32
N LEU A 158 -13.25 5.95 23.74
CA LEU A 158 -12.04 6.37 23.04
C LEU A 158 -11.94 5.73 21.65
N ILE A 159 -12.18 4.42 21.53
CA ILE A 159 -12.20 3.73 20.23
C ILE A 159 -13.23 4.37 19.30
N LEU A 160 -14.43 4.67 19.81
CA LEU A 160 -15.48 5.32 19.02
C LEU A 160 -15.09 6.75 18.64
N ALA A 161 -14.55 7.55 19.57
CA ALA A 161 -14.14 8.92 19.30
C ALA A 161 -13.02 9.00 18.27
N VAL A 162 -12.00 8.16 18.38
CA VAL A 162 -10.89 8.10 17.42
C VAL A 162 -11.41 7.66 16.04
N SER A 163 -12.29 6.68 15.95
CA SER A 163 -12.86 6.25 14.66
C SER A 163 -13.74 7.34 14.01
N LEU A 164 -14.45 8.14 14.79
CA LEU A 164 -15.19 9.32 14.31
C LEU A 164 -14.24 10.43 13.84
N LEU A 165 -13.14 10.67 14.56
CA LEU A 165 -12.12 11.64 14.14
C LEU A 165 -11.45 11.19 12.82
N VAL A 166 -11.14 9.91 12.68
CA VAL A 166 -10.63 9.31 11.43
C VAL A 166 -11.63 9.51 10.29
N LEU A 167 -12.93 9.31 10.53
CA LEU A 167 -13.97 9.61 9.53
C LEU A 167 -13.91 11.06 9.08
N VAL A 168 -13.92 12.00 10.02
CA VAL A 168 -13.90 13.45 9.74
C VAL A 168 -12.66 13.83 8.92
N LEU A 169 -11.47 13.44 9.39
CA LEU A 169 -10.21 13.76 8.71
C LEU A 169 -10.09 13.11 7.34
N SER A 170 -10.50 11.85 7.20
CA SER A 170 -10.48 11.13 5.92
C SER A 170 -11.45 11.75 4.91
N CYS A 171 -12.61 12.21 5.37
CA CYS A 171 -13.57 12.91 4.52
C CYS A 171 -13.07 14.29 4.08
N LEU A 172 -12.47 15.06 4.98
CA LEU A 172 -11.91 16.38 4.66
C LEU A 172 -10.72 16.27 3.71
N LEU A 173 -9.79 15.36 4.00
CA LEU A 173 -8.64 15.11 3.11
C LEU A 173 -9.08 14.52 1.76
N GLY A 174 -10.03 13.60 1.76
CA GLY A 174 -10.64 13.06 0.53
C GLY A 174 -11.33 14.15 -0.30
N TRP A 175 -12.01 15.12 0.33
CA TRP A 175 -12.59 16.29 -0.32
C TRP A 175 -11.52 17.22 -0.92
N VAL A 176 -10.43 17.48 -0.19
CA VAL A 176 -9.28 18.26 -0.70
C VAL A 176 -8.69 17.59 -1.93
N VAL A 177 -8.41 16.28 -1.85
CA VAL A 177 -7.89 15.48 -2.97
C VAL A 177 -8.86 15.54 -4.17
N ALA A 178 -10.17 15.40 -3.94
CA ALA A 178 -11.19 15.48 -4.98
C ALA A 178 -11.23 16.86 -5.66
N LYS A 179 -11.14 17.94 -4.88
CA LYS A 179 -11.13 19.32 -5.39
C LYS A 179 -9.87 19.63 -6.20
N ILE A 180 -8.72 19.15 -5.74
CA ILE A 180 -7.45 19.25 -6.49
C ILE A 180 -7.56 18.43 -7.78
N HIS A 181 -8.01 17.18 -7.69
CA HIS A 181 -8.18 16.28 -8.81
C HIS A 181 -9.10 16.85 -9.90
N SER A 182 -10.20 17.54 -9.54
CA SER A 182 -11.14 18.13 -10.50
C SER A 182 -10.54 19.27 -11.33
N LYS A 183 -9.55 20.00 -10.83
CA LYS A 183 -8.94 21.18 -11.47
C LYS A 183 -7.75 20.88 -12.37
N LEU A 184 -7.18 19.68 -12.33
CA LEU A 184 -5.90 19.38 -12.96
C LEU A 184 -6.02 18.63 -14.29
N LYS A 185 -5.16 18.99 -15.25
CA LYS A 185 -5.10 18.34 -16.57
C LYS A 185 -4.52 16.91 -16.51
N ARG A 186 -3.55 16.65 -15.61
CA ARG A 186 -2.92 15.32 -15.40
C ARG A 186 -3.34 14.74 -14.05
N LYS A 187 -4.63 14.48 -13.90
CA LYS A 187 -5.28 14.09 -12.64
C LYS A 187 -4.62 12.89 -11.95
N ASN A 188 -4.31 11.86 -12.72
CA ASN A 188 -3.87 10.57 -12.17
C ASN A 188 -2.43 10.61 -11.62
N LEU A 189 -1.52 11.27 -12.34
CA LEU A 189 -0.11 11.41 -11.92
C LEU A 189 0.00 12.22 -10.62
N LEU A 190 -0.79 13.29 -10.50
CA LEU A 190 -0.76 14.08 -9.27
C LEU A 190 -1.39 13.35 -8.08
N THR A 191 -2.48 12.61 -8.29
CA THR A 191 -3.05 11.77 -7.20
C THR A 191 -2.01 10.77 -6.70
N THR A 192 -1.22 10.19 -7.60
CA THR A 192 -0.11 9.29 -7.25
C THR A 192 0.99 10.04 -6.48
N LEU A 193 1.38 11.24 -6.92
CA LEU A 193 2.40 12.03 -6.22
C LEU A 193 1.94 12.46 -4.81
N ILE A 194 0.67 12.87 -4.67
CA ILE A 194 0.10 13.19 -3.33
C ILE A 194 0.12 11.95 -2.44
N ALA A 195 -0.25 10.78 -2.98
CA ALA A 195 -0.20 9.54 -2.23
C ALA A 195 1.24 9.21 -1.81
N LEU A 196 2.21 9.32 -2.72
CA LEU A 196 3.63 9.08 -2.42
C LEU A 196 4.17 10.06 -1.37
N ALA A 197 3.80 11.35 -1.45
CA ALA A 197 4.18 12.33 -0.44
C ALA A 197 3.60 11.98 0.94
N PHE A 198 2.35 11.48 0.96
CA PHE A 198 1.71 11.01 2.18
C PHE A 198 2.41 9.76 2.75
N PHE A 199 2.83 8.82 1.89
CA PHE A 199 3.64 7.65 2.30
C PHE A 199 5.01 8.08 2.83
N ALA A 200 5.69 9.02 2.17
CA ALA A 200 6.98 9.52 2.61
C ALA A 200 6.88 10.18 4.00
N LEU A 201 5.85 11.01 4.22
CA LEU A 201 5.59 11.63 5.52
C LEU A 201 5.31 10.58 6.61
N TYR A 202 4.50 9.57 6.29
CA TYR A 202 4.21 8.46 7.19
C TYR A 202 5.49 7.71 7.60
N TYR A 203 6.32 7.29 6.63
CA TYR A 203 7.58 6.61 6.92
C TYR A 203 8.55 7.50 7.71
N MET A 204 8.62 8.79 7.41
CA MET A 204 9.45 9.73 8.16
C MET A 204 9.05 9.76 9.65
N VAL A 205 7.75 9.77 9.93
CA VAL A 205 7.24 9.70 11.32
C VAL A 205 7.58 8.34 11.95
N CYS A 206 7.39 7.23 11.22
CA CYS A 206 7.71 5.90 11.72
C CYS A 206 9.21 5.71 12.03
N PHE A 207 10.10 6.21 11.18
CA PHE A 207 11.54 6.12 11.41
C PHE A 207 12.00 6.93 12.63
N ARG A 208 11.33 8.04 12.93
CA ARG A 208 11.60 8.85 14.13
C ARG A 208 10.83 8.39 15.37
N ALA A 209 9.95 7.41 15.25
CA ALA A 209 9.11 6.98 16.36
C ALA A 209 9.92 6.50 17.56
N ASN A 210 11.00 5.74 17.34
CA ASN A 210 11.87 5.26 18.43
C ASN A 210 12.58 6.41 19.14
N GLU A 211 13.16 7.36 18.39
CA GLU A 211 13.79 8.57 18.95
C GLU A 211 12.78 9.41 19.74
N LEU A 212 11.58 9.56 19.20
CA LEU A 212 10.49 10.30 19.86
C LEU A 212 10.02 9.60 21.14
N ILE A 213 9.93 8.27 21.14
CA ILE A 213 9.58 7.48 22.34
C ILE A 213 10.65 7.60 23.40
N GLU A 214 11.92 7.50 23.02
CA GLU A 214 13.07 7.65 23.94
C GLU A 214 13.12 9.05 24.55
N GLN A 215 12.99 10.11 23.75
CA GLN A 215 12.89 11.48 24.21
C GLN A 215 11.68 11.71 25.12
N LEU A 216 10.55 11.10 24.78
CA LEU A 216 9.35 11.15 25.60
C LEU A 216 9.59 10.50 26.97
N MET A 217 10.26 9.35 27.01
CA MET A 217 10.57 8.66 28.27
C MET A 217 11.56 9.44 29.15
N LEU A 218 12.50 10.17 28.53
CA LEU A 218 13.45 11.02 29.26
C LEU A 218 12.81 12.29 29.81
N HIS A 219 11.80 12.84 29.14
CA HIS A 219 11.17 14.15 29.45
C HIS A 219 9.66 14.04 29.69
N LEU A 220 9.20 12.96 30.34
CA LEU A 220 7.76 12.67 30.56
C LEU A 220 6.95 13.83 31.10
N ASN A 221 7.48 14.52 32.14
CA ASN A 221 6.78 15.62 32.81
C ASN A 221 6.72 16.88 31.94
N GLU A 222 7.79 17.19 31.21
CA GLU A 222 7.85 18.36 30.32
C GLU A 222 6.94 18.18 29.11
N VAL A 223 6.97 17.01 28.48
CA VAL A 223 6.10 16.66 27.35
C VAL A 223 4.64 16.63 27.80
N GLY A 224 4.38 16.06 28.99
CA GLY A 224 3.04 16.06 29.59
C GLY A 224 2.52 17.48 29.81
N ALA A 225 3.33 18.39 30.37
CA ALA A 225 2.98 19.78 30.56
C ALA A 225 2.75 20.52 29.23
N ALA A 226 3.61 20.28 28.24
CA ALA A 226 3.48 20.85 26.90
C ALA A 226 2.18 20.41 26.19
N ILE A 227 1.83 19.12 26.26
CA ILE A 227 0.57 18.62 25.67
C ILE A 227 -0.64 19.24 26.39
N ARG A 228 -0.60 19.32 27.71
CA ARG A 228 -1.68 19.94 28.51
C ARG A 228 -1.87 21.43 28.18
N GLY A 229 -0.78 22.16 27.92
CA GLY A 229 -0.79 23.57 27.58
C GLY A 229 -1.16 23.89 26.15
N SER A 230 -0.56 23.16 25.17
CA SER A 230 -0.66 23.50 23.73
C SER A 230 -1.63 22.62 22.94
N ALA A 231 -1.89 21.38 23.39
CA ALA A 231 -2.71 20.40 22.68
C ALA A 231 -3.86 19.85 23.56
N TYR A 232 -4.59 20.73 24.22
CA TYR A 232 -5.66 20.38 25.14
C TYR A 232 -6.69 19.38 24.62
N PRO A 233 -7.10 19.38 23.32
CA PRO A 233 -7.99 18.34 22.79
C PRO A 233 -7.39 16.92 22.86
N LEU A 234 -6.08 16.77 22.64
CA LEU A 234 -5.39 15.49 22.76
C LEU A 234 -5.32 15.04 24.23
N TYR A 235 -5.06 15.97 25.14
CA TYR A 235 -5.11 15.72 26.58
C TYR A 235 -6.49 15.20 27.03
N LEU A 236 -7.58 15.83 26.54
CA LEU A 236 -8.93 15.36 26.85
C LEU A 236 -9.21 13.95 26.30
N MET A 237 -8.70 13.62 25.11
CA MET A 237 -8.83 12.27 24.56
C MET A 237 -8.09 11.24 25.43
N GLY A 238 -6.93 11.61 25.96
CA GLY A 238 -6.20 10.77 26.91
C GLY A 238 -6.96 10.56 28.23
N ARG A 239 -7.47 11.63 28.82
CA ARG A 239 -8.29 11.55 30.05
C ARG A 239 -9.55 10.71 29.88
N MET A 240 -10.17 10.81 28.72
CA MET A 240 -11.33 9.98 28.36
C MET A 240 -10.98 8.49 28.46
N GLY A 241 -9.83 8.05 27.89
CA GLY A 241 -9.35 6.66 27.98
C GLY A 241 -9.06 6.22 29.41
N ALA A 242 -8.54 7.10 30.24
CA ALA A 242 -8.27 6.87 31.67
C ALA A 242 -9.53 6.82 32.55
N GLY A 243 -10.73 7.07 31.99
CA GLY A 243 -12.00 6.90 32.68
C GLY A 243 -12.62 8.17 33.24
N ASP A 244 -12.20 9.35 32.76
CA ASP A 244 -12.83 10.63 33.16
C ASP A 244 -14.15 10.83 32.41
N TYR A 245 -15.27 10.75 33.12
CA TYR A 245 -16.62 10.91 32.55
C TYR A 245 -16.86 12.29 31.91
N LEU A 246 -16.30 13.35 32.48
CA LEU A 246 -16.45 14.70 31.90
C LEU A 246 -15.73 14.80 30.57
N ALA A 247 -14.52 14.23 30.47
CA ALA A 247 -13.77 14.14 29.22
C ALA A 247 -14.51 13.29 28.18
N VAL A 248 -15.15 12.18 28.58
CA VAL A 248 -15.96 11.34 27.70
C VAL A 248 -17.09 12.16 27.06
N VAL A 249 -17.88 12.88 27.88
CA VAL A 249 -19.01 13.67 27.37
C VAL A 249 -18.53 14.79 26.46
N LEU A 250 -17.50 15.54 26.85
CA LEU A 250 -16.98 16.67 26.08
C LEU A 250 -16.41 16.19 24.71
N VAL A 251 -15.57 15.15 24.72
CA VAL A 251 -14.96 14.64 23.48
C VAL A 251 -16.03 14.09 22.55
N LEU A 252 -16.99 13.30 23.03
CA LEU A 252 -18.06 12.77 22.19
C LEU A 252 -18.96 13.88 21.63
N ALA A 253 -19.26 14.93 22.42
CA ALA A 253 -20.03 16.08 21.95
C ALA A 253 -19.28 16.82 20.82
N VAL A 254 -17.98 17.05 20.99
CA VAL A 254 -17.13 17.69 19.95
C VAL A 254 -17.07 16.81 18.70
N MET A 255 -16.89 15.48 18.85
CA MET A 255 -16.86 14.56 17.70
C MET A 255 -18.21 14.53 16.95
N ALA A 256 -19.34 14.54 17.67
CA ALA A 256 -20.67 14.64 17.08
C ALA A 256 -20.85 15.94 16.29
N ALA A 257 -20.40 17.07 16.83
CA ALA A 257 -20.44 18.37 16.17
C ALA A 257 -19.57 18.39 14.90
N LEU A 258 -18.34 17.85 14.96
CA LEU A 258 -17.44 17.74 13.82
C LEU A 258 -18.02 16.83 12.73
N CYS A 259 -18.61 15.70 13.09
CA CYS A 259 -19.29 14.81 12.16
C CYS A 259 -20.48 15.48 11.47
N ALA A 260 -21.31 16.20 12.23
CA ALA A 260 -22.43 16.98 11.69
C ALA A 260 -21.95 18.06 10.72
N LEU A 261 -20.92 18.82 11.08
CA LEU A 261 -20.31 19.83 10.22
C LEU A 261 -19.75 19.22 8.93
N THR A 262 -19.02 18.12 9.04
CA THR A 262 -18.47 17.38 7.88
C THR A 262 -19.60 16.89 6.98
N TYR A 263 -20.65 16.31 7.54
CA TYR A 263 -21.81 15.88 6.79
C TYR A 263 -22.49 17.05 6.04
N LEU A 264 -22.65 18.21 6.69
CA LEU A 264 -23.24 19.41 6.08
C LEU A 264 -22.35 19.94 4.93
N LEU A 265 -21.04 20.00 5.12
CA LEU A 265 -20.09 20.41 4.08
C LEU A 265 -20.13 19.47 2.89
N LEU A 266 -20.09 18.16 3.13
CA LEU A 266 -20.15 17.16 2.07
C LEU A 266 -21.49 17.14 1.36
N SER A 267 -22.61 17.29 2.07
CA SER A 267 -23.94 17.30 1.47
C SER A 267 -24.15 18.46 0.48
N ARG A 268 -23.45 19.59 0.67
CA ARG A 268 -23.49 20.73 -0.25
C ARG A 268 -22.55 20.58 -1.44
N THR A 269 -21.43 19.88 -1.27
CA THR A 269 -20.36 19.81 -2.29
C THR A 269 -20.31 18.49 -3.04
N PHE A 270 -20.91 17.43 -2.50
CA PHE A 270 -20.85 16.07 -3.08
C PHE A 270 -21.33 16.02 -4.53
N LEU A 271 -22.51 16.58 -4.80
CA LEU A 271 -23.10 16.52 -6.15
C LEU A 271 -22.23 17.23 -7.19
N SER A 272 -21.74 18.44 -6.84
CA SER A 272 -20.89 19.23 -7.75
C SER A 272 -19.57 18.54 -8.08
N ILE A 273 -19.00 17.79 -7.14
CA ILE A 273 -17.73 17.07 -7.36
C ILE A 273 -17.98 15.75 -8.08
N ALA A 274 -19.01 15.00 -7.67
CA ALA A 274 -19.34 13.71 -8.28
C ALA A 274 -19.74 13.85 -9.76
N THR A 275 -20.45 14.92 -10.11
CA THR A 275 -20.86 15.21 -11.51
C THR A 275 -19.76 15.92 -12.31
N ALA A 276 -18.87 16.71 -11.68
CA ALA A 276 -17.76 17.38 -12.38
C ALA A 276 -16.71 16.40 -12.95
N ASN A 277 -16.64 15.19 -12.44
CA ASN A 277 -15.74 14.16 -12.95
C ASN A 277 -16.10 13.65 -14.36
N ASN A 278 -17.34 13.83 -14.81
CA ASN A 278 -17.82 13.40 -16.13
C ASN A 278 -17.66 14.47 -17.21
N GLY A 279 -17.38 15.72 -16.84
CA GLY A 279 -17.03 16.80 -17.75
C GLY A 279 -15.52 16.81 -18.02
N GLY A 280 -15.07 16.09 -19.03
CA GLY A 280 -13.71 16.28 -19.54
C GLY A 280 -13.45 17.76 -19.82
N ALA A 281 -12.32 18.31 -19.32
CA ALA A 281 -11.92 19.68 -19.68
C ALA A 281 -12.10 19.85 -21.18
N LYS A 282 -12.86 20.87 -21.61
CA LYS A 282 -13.07 21.17 -23.04
C LYS A 282 -11.71 21.13 -23.73
N ALA A 283 -11.44 20.04 -24.41
CA ALA A 283 -10.21 19.88 -25.16
C ALA A 283 -10.32 20.83 -26.35
N VAL A 284 -9.57 21.91 -26.33
CA VAL A 284 -9.38 22.73 -27.52
C VAL A 284 -8.61 21.84 -28.50
N TYR A 285 -9.26 21.48 -29.60
CA TYR A 285 -8.60 20.75 -30.67
C TYR A 285 -7.37 21.57 -31.14
N LYS A 286 -6.21 20.98 -30.97
CA LYS A 286 -4.98 21.49 -31.58
C LYS A 286 -4.57 20.52 -32.67
N GLU A 287 -4.54 20.96 -33.87
CA GLU A 287 -4.01 20.19 -34.99
C GLU A 287 -2.54 19.87 -34.71
N THR A 288 -2.28 18.61 -34.38
CA THR A 288 -0.92 18.14 -34.14
C THR A 288 -0.60 17.10 -35.21
N THR A 289 0.46 17.29 -35.95
CA THR A 289 0.99 16.29 -36.87
C THR A 289 1.44 15.07 -36.04
N VAL A 290 0.65 14.00 -36.10
CA VAL A 290 1.00 12.72 -35.44
C VAL A 290 2.05 12.03 -36.31
N ARG A 291 3.30 12.01 -35.87
CA ARG A 291 4.31 11.14 -36.48
C ARG A 291 3.95 9.69 -36.25
N ALA A 292 3.85 8.91 -37.31
CA ALA A 292 3.63 7.48 -37.22
C ALA A 292 4.81 6.84 -36.47
N ALA A 293 4.54 6.28 -35.27
CA ALA A 293 5.53 5.51 -34.53
C ALA A 293 5.53 4.06 -35.04
N GLY A 294 6.68 3.41 -35.06
CA GLY A 294 6.72 1.97 -35.36
C GLY A 294 5.90 1.15 -34.36
N VAL A 295 5.36 0.02 -34.81
CA VAL A 295 4.47 -0.85 -34.01
C VAL A 295 4.96 -1.14 -32.58
N PRO A 296 6.26 -1.51 -32.34
CA PRO A 296 6.74 -1.75 -30.99
C PRO A 296 6.66 -0.54 -30.07
N ALA A 297 7.00 0.64 -30.59
CA ALA A 297 6.96 1.88 -29.82
C ALA A 297 5.51 2.33 -29.52
N ALA A 298 4.59 2.13 -30.47
CA ALA A 298 3.19 2.43 -30.29
C ALA A 298 2.55 1.54 -29.21
N LEU A 299 2.82 0.23 -29.25
CA LEU A 299 2.35 -0.72 -28.24
C LEU A 299 2.92 -0.43 -26.84
N LEU A 300 4.22 -0.14 -26.76
CA LEU A 300 4.85 0.21 -25.49
C LEU A 300 4.27 1.51 -24.93
N ARG A 301 4.07 2.54 -25.77
CA ARG A 301 3.45 3.79 -25.36
C ARG A 301 2.01 3.61 -24.89
N LYS A 302 1.24 2.70 -25.51
CA LYS A 302 -0.11 2.31 -25.07
C LYS A 302 -0.07 1.72 -23.66
N GLU A 303 0.81 0.77 -23.41
CA GLU A 303 0.91 0.09 -22.11
C GLU A 303 1.44 1.04 -21.01
N LEU A 304 2.45 1.88 -21.29
CA LEU A 304 2.90 2.93 -20.37
C LEU A 304 1.79 3.95 -20.09
N GLY A 305 1.01 4.31 -21.11
CA GLY A 305 -0.16 5.18 -20.97
C GLY A 305 -1.21 4.57 -20.04
N ARG A 306 -1.44 3.25 -20.12
CA ARG A 306 -2.33 2.53 -19.20
C ARG A 306 -1.80 2.55 -17.77
N PHE A 307 -0.50 2.29 -17.58
CA PHE A 307 0.13 2.32 -16.26
C PHE A 307 -0.03 3.70 -15.61
N THR A 308 0.27 4.77 -16.34
CA THR A 308 0.16 6.14 -15.83
C THR A 308 -1.27 6.67 -15.74
N ALA A 309 -2.24 6.01 -16.39
CA ALA A 309 -3.65 6.39 -16.35
C ALA A 309 -4.37 5.91 -15.06
N SER A 310 -3.82 4.94 -14.34
CA SER A 310 -4.42 4.41 -13.11
C SER A 310 -3.53 4.67 -11.90
N PRO A 311 -3.94 5.57 -10.95
CA PRO A 311 -3.23 5.77 -9.69
C PRO A 311 -3.11 4.47 -8.88
N ASN A 312 -4.14 3.64 -8.87
CA ASN A 312 -4.13 2.36 -8.17
C ASN A 312 -3.07 1.41 -8.75
N TYR A 313 -2.93 1.38 -10.07
CA TYR A 313 -1.92 0.55 -10.73
C TYR A 313 -0.50 1.08 -10.45
N MET A 314 -0.30 2.39 -10.53
CA MET A 314 0.99 3.02 -10.21
C MET A 314 1.42 2.78 -8.76
N LEU A 315 0.50 2.97 -7.79
CA LEU A 315 0.82 2.82 -6.36
C LEU A 315 1.03 1.37 -5.93
N ASN A 316 0.23 0.44 -6.45
CA ASN A 316 0.32 -0.95 -5.99
C ASN A 316 1.39 -1.78 -6.73
N CYS A 317 1.65 -1.47 -8.01
CA CYS A 317 2.62 -2.22 -8.81
C CYS A 317 3.89 -1.42 -9.15
N GLY A 318 3.95 -0.15 -8.81
CA GLY A 318 5.08 0.74 -9.14
C GLY A 318 5.74 1.39 -7.94
N LEU A 319 5.35 1.05 -6.71
CA LEU A 319 5.90 1.67 -5.49
C LEU A 319 7.41 1.45 -5.37
N GLY A 320 7.90 0.27 -5.69
CA GLY A 320 9.33 -0.06 -5.68
C GLY A 320 10.16 0.82 -6.63
N THR A 321 9.55 1.37 -7.69
CA THR A 321 10.21 2.32 -8.61
C THR A 321 10.73 3.56 -7.88
N VAL A 322 10.00 4.01 -6.85
CA VAL A 322 10.38 5.17 -6.04
C VAL A 322 11.23 4.73 -4.84
N MET A 323 10.90 3.59 -4.23
CA MET A 323 11.63 3.06 -3.07
C MET A 323 13.08 2.71 -3.39
N LEU A 324 13.34 2.14 -4.56
CA LEU A 324 14.69 1.76 -4.97
C LEU A 324 15.69 2.95 -4.92
N PRO A 325 15.48 4.07 -5.63
CA PRO A 325 16.39 5.20 -5.56
C PRO A 325 16.49 5.82 -4.16
N ILE A 326 15.39 5.86 -3.40
CA ILE A 326 15.40 6.37 -2.02
C ILE A 326 16.34 5.53 -1.15
N LEU A 327 16.24 4.20 -1.22
CA LEU A 327 17.15 3.30 -0.49
C LEU A 327 18.61 3.48 -0.92
N GLY A 328 18.86 3.68 -2.22
CA GLY A 328 20.20 3.97 -2.72
C GLY A 328 20.77 5.27 -2.17
N VAL A 329 19.97 6.33 -2.14
CA VAL A 329 20.36 7.63 -1.58
C VAL A 329 20.57 7.53 -0.07
N LEU A 330 19.68 6.85 0.66
CA LEU A 330 19.83 6.64 2.10
C LEU A 330 21.11 5.89 2.44
N LEU A 331 21.41 4.82 1.70
CA LEU A 331 22.66 4.08 1.91
C LEU A 331 23.87 4.96 1.59
N LEU A 332 23.82 5.77 0.53
CA LEU A 332 24.92 6.66 0.17
C LEU A 332 25.16 7.73 1.25
N VAL A 333 24.12 8.37 1.75
CA VAL A 333 24.19 9.44 2.77
C VAL A 333 24.62 8.89 4.13
N LYS A 334 24.12 7.69 4.51
CA LYS A 334 24.40 7.05 5.80
C LYS A 334 25.52 6.01 5.72
N SER A 335 26.27 5.96 4.65
CA SER A 335 27.34 4.97 4.45
C SER A 335 28.42 5.05 5.54
N SER A 336 28.79 6.26 6.00
CA SER A 336 29.76 6.48 7.09
C SER A 336 29.32 5.85 8.41
N ASP A 337 28.03 5.83 8.69
CA ASP A 337 27.48 5.34 9.95
C ASP A 337 27.15 3.83 9.88
N LEU A 338 26.59 3.38 8.75
CA LEU A 338 26.08 2.04 8.57
C LEU A 338 27.15 1.02 8.18
N LEU A 339 28.07 1.38 7.30
CA LEU A 339 29.08 0.42 6.82
C LEU A 339 30.00 -0.10 7.91
N PRO A 340 30.55 0.72 8.84
CA PRO A 340 31.37 0.21 9.93
C PRO A 340 30.65 -0.83 10.79
N VAL A 341 29.38 -0.56 11.15
CA VAL A 341 28.55 -1.48 11.93
C VAL A 341 28.34 -2.81 11.20
N ILE A 342 28.05 -2.76 9.90
CA ILE A 342 27.85 -3.96 9.08
C ILE A 342 29.17 -4.74 8.95
N TYR A 343 30.30 -4.06 8.77
CA TYR A 343 31.61 -4.71 8.68
C TYR A 343 32.03 -5.35 10.00
N GLU A 344 31.73 -4.72 11.13
CA GLU A 344 31.98 -5.28 12.46
C GLU A 344 31.14 -6.55 12.71
N MET A 345 29.86 -6.53 12.33
CA MET A 345 28.97 -7.69 12.48
C MET A 345 29.32 -8.85 11.54
N ALA A 346 29.85 -8.58 10.35
CA ALA A 346 30.10 -9.57 9.31
C ALA A 346 31.49 -10.23 9.38
N GLY A 347 32.43 -9.69 10.18
CA GLY A 347 33.78 -10.24 10.32
C GLY A 347 34.62 -10.19 9.04
N GLY A 348 35.55 -11.14 8.84
CA GLY A 348 36.53 -11.14 7.73
C GLY A 348 35.94 -11.25 6.32
N GLU A 349 34.75 -11.82 6.15
CA GLU A 349 34.03 -11.98 4.86
C GLU A 349 33.05 -10.83 4.57
N ALA A 350 33.20 -9.70 5.26
CA ALA A 350 32.25 -8.59 5.26
C ALA A 350 31.90 -8.04 3.89
N SER A 351 32.88 -7.91 2.98
CA SER A 351 32.63 -7.33 1.65
C SER A 351 31.77 -8.21 0.74
N GLY A 352 31.99 -9.54 0.79
CA GLY A 352 31.24 -10.52 0.02
C GLY A 352 29.81 -10.69 0.53
N LEU A 353 29.65 -10.81 1.85
CA LEU A 353 28.35 -10.90 2.50
C LEU A 353 27.52 -9.63 2.25
N LEU A 354 28.13 -8.44 2.42
CA LEU A 354 27.45 -7.16 2.16
C LEU A 354 26.97 -7.07 0.71
N ALA A 355 27.80 -7.39 -0.28
CA ALA A 355 27.41 -7.37 -1.67
C ALA A 355 26.25 -8.32 -1.97
N THR A 356 26.26 -9.52 -1.38
CA THR A 356 25.19 -10.52 -1.54
C THR A 356 23.89 -10.05 -0.89
N MET A 357 23.94 -9.51 0.32
CA MET A 357 22.75 -8.97 1.01
C MET A 357 22.16 -7.77 0.28
N LEU A 358 23.00 -6.90 -0.29
CA LEU A 358 22.53 -5.78 -1.13
C LEU A 358 21.87 -6.27 -2.41
N CYS A 359 22.42 -7.29 -3.09
CA CYS A 359 21.75 -7.93 -4.24
C CYS A 359 20.39 -8.53 -3.84
N ALA A 360 20.33 -9.26 -2.72
CA ALA A 360 19.09 -9.83 -2.22
C ALA A 360 18.06 -8.75 -1.88
N ALA A 361 18.47 -7.67 -1.21
CA ALA A 361 17.61 -6.53 -0.88
C ALA A 361 17.07 -5.82 -2.14
N LEU A 362 17.92 -5.61 -3.16
CA LEU A 362 17.48 -5.05 -4.44
C LEU A 362 16.46 -5.95 -5.14
N CYS A 363 16.69 -7.27 -5.15
CA CYS A 363 15.73 -8.23 -5.71
C CYS A 363 14.41 -8.23 -4.92
N LEU A 364 14.48 -8.15 -3.58
CA LEU A 364 13.31 -8.10 -2.71
C LEU A 364 12.44 -6.86 -3.02
N VAL A 365 13.04 -5.67 -3.03
CA VAL A 365 12.32 -4.42 -3.34
C VAL A 365 11.85 -4.41 -4.80
N GLY A 366 12.68 -4.89 -5.73
CA GLY A 366 12.31 -5.03 -7.14
C GLY A 366 11.11 -5.95 -7.39
N SER A 367 10.93 -6.98 -6.56
CA SER A 367 9.78 -7.90 -6.64
C SER A 367 8.44 -7.26 -6.26
N MET A 368 8.45 -6.11 -5.56
CA MET A 368 7.25 -5.34 -5.26
C MET A 368 6.67 -4.64 -6.50
N ASN A 369 7.45 -4.52 -7.58
CA ASN A 369 7.02 -3.99 -8.86
C ASN A 369 6.51 -5.12 -9.75
N ASP A 370 5.23 -5.44 -9.62
CA ASP A 370 4.63 -6.60 -10.29
C ASP A 370 3.56 -6.19 -11.33
N MET A 371 3.98 -5.36 -12.30
CA MET A 371 3.09 -4.85 -13.35
C MET A 371 2.67 -5.93 -14.34
N ALA A 372 3.58 -6.83 -14.69
CA ALA A 372 3.33 -7.86 -15.70
C ALA A 372 2.31 -8.91 -15.25
N SER A 373 2.21 -9.20 -13.93
CA SER A 373 1.31 -10.21 -13.36
C SER A 373 -0.19 -9.85 -13.43
N SER A 374 -0.50 -8.62 -13.76
CA SER A 374 -1.87 -8.13 -13.92
C SER A 374 -2.16 -7.54 -15.31
N SER A 375 -1.15 -7.43 -16.17
CA SER A 375 -1.20 -6.66 -17.42
C SER A 375 -2.20 -7.18 -18.46
N ILE A 376 -2.40 -8.50 -18.58
CA ILE A 376 -3.39 -9.12 -19.48
C ILE A 376 -4.78 -9.00 -18.88
N SER A 377 -4.91 -9.32 -17.60
CA SER A 377 -6.18 -9.27 -16.88
C SER A 377 -6.75 -7.87 -16.79
N LEU A 378 -5.91 -6.84 -16.75
CA LEU A 378 -6.34 -5.43 -16.79
C LEU A 378 -6.99 -5.03 -18.12
N GLU A 379 -6.73 -5.73 -19.24
CA GLU A 379 -7.48 -5.52 -20.49
C GLU A 379 -8.96 -5.80 -20.27
N GLY A 380 -9.29 -6.81 -19.45
CA GLY A 380 -10.66 -7.18 -19.15
C GLY A 380 -11.47 -7.49 -20.40
N LYS A 381 -12.67 -6.96 -20.48
CA LYS A 381 -13.58 -7.12 -21.66
C LYS A 381 -13.04 -6.50 -22.95
N ASN A 382 -12.02 -5.65 -22.88
CA ASN A 382 -11.43 -4.97 -24.04
C ASN A 382 -10.23 -5.72 -24.64
N LEU A 383 -9.93 -6.95 -24.19
CA LEU A 383 -8.81 -7.76 -24.69
C LEU A 383 -8.91 -7.98 -26.21
N TRP A 384 -10.13 -8.14 -26.73
CA TRP A 384 -10.38 -8.31 -28.16
C TRP A 384 -9.79 -7.17 -29.03
N LEU A 385 -9.72 -5.93 -28.50
CA LEU A 385 -9.10 -4.81 -29.20
C LEU A 385 -7.62 -5.05 -29.47
N ALA A 386 -6.89 -5.64 -28.50
CA ALA A 386 -5.48 -5.97 -28.70
C ALA A 386 -5.31 -7.13 -29.68
N GLN A 387 -6.27 -8.06 -29.73
CA GLN A 387 -6.27 -9.22 -30.64
C GLN A 387 -6.69 -8.84 -32.07
N SER A 388 -7.52 -7.81 -32.25
CA SER A 388 -7.97 -7.35 -33.59
C SER A 388 -6.94 -6.47 -34.32
N LEU A 389 -5.90 -6.01 -33.63
CA LEU A 389 -4.84 -5.23 -34.27
C LEU A 389 -4.01 -6.11 -35.24
N PRO A 390 -3.51 -5.54 -36.38
CA PRO A 390 -2.67 -6.25 -37.33
C PRO A 390 -1.23 -6.41 -36.78
N VAL A 391 -1.10 -7.02 -35.62
CA VAL A 391 0.18 -7.25 -34.92
C VAL A 391 0.26 -8.69 -34.42
N THR A 392 1.48 -9.20 -34.27
CA THR A 392 1.64 -10.55 -33.71
C THR A 392 1.36 -10.58 -32.21
N PRO A 393 0.79 -11.68 -31.66
CA PRO A 393 0.58 -11.84 -30.22
C PRO A 393 1.84 -11.61 -29.40
N TRP A 394 3.00 -12.01 -29.91
CA TRP A 394 4.29 -11.78 -29.27
C TRP A 394 4.63 -10.29 -29.14
N GLN A 395 4.31 -9.46 -30.14
CA GLN A 395 4.56 -8.02 -30.06
C GLN A 395 3.77 -7.38 -28.92
N VAL A 396 2.52 -7.83 -28.70
CA VAL A 396 1.69 -7.37 -27.58
C VAL A 396 2.26 -7.83 -26.24
N LEU A 397 2.59 -9.11 -26.11
CA LEU A 397 3.18 -9.67 -24.88
C LEU A 397 4.53 -9.02 -24.54
N ARG A 398 5.38 -8.81 -25.56
CA ARG A 398 6.65 -8.12 -25.40
C ARG A 398 6.47 -6.68 -24.90
N ALA A 399 5.49 -5.95 -25.41
CA ALA A 399 5.21 -4.59 -24.92
C ALA A 399 4.82 -4.57 -23.45
N LYS A 400 3.96 -5.52 -23.01
CA LYS A 400 3.54 -5.68 -21.60
C LYS A 400 4.73 -6.01 -20.69
N LEU A 401 5.61 -6.90 -21.12
CA LEU A 401 6.82 -7.25 -20.40
C LEU A 401 7.77 -6.06 -20.28
N LEU A 402 7.99 -5.33 -21.39
CA LEU A 402 8.91 -4.20 -21.42
C LEU A 402 8.49 -3.03 -20.50
N VAL A 403 7.20 -2.85 -20.21
CA VAL A 403 6.76 -1.85 -19.23
C VAL A 403 7.39 -2.12 -17.86
N GLN A 404 7.29 -3.34 -17.34
CA GLN A 404 7.91 -3.68 -16.06
C GLN A 404 9.42 -3.57 -16.11
N VAL A 405 10.05 -4.06 -17.19
CA VAL A 405 11.50 -3.99 -17.36
C VAL A 405 12.00 -2.53 -17.36
N LEU A 406 11.33 -1.62 -18.03
CA LEU A 406 11.73 -0.21 -18.07
C LEU A 406 11.44 0.50 -16.75
N VAL A 407 10.22 0.35 -16.23
CA VAL A 407 9.77 1.07 -15.02
C VAL A 407 10.52 0.59 -13.78
N THR A 408 10.94 -0.68 -13.73
CA THR A 408 11.72 -1.23 -12.60
C THR A 408 13.22 -1.21 -12.88
N GLY A 409 13.64 -1.55 -14.10
CA GLY A 409 15.05 -1.70 -14.44
C GLY A 409 15.83 -0.38 -14.41
N ILE A 410 15.23 0.73 -14.85
CA ILE A 410 15.90 2.02 -14.81
C ILE A 410 16.19 2.47 -13.37
N PRO A 411 15.19 2.50 -12.44
CA PRO A 411 15.46 2.81 -11.03
C PRO A 411 16.41 1.82 -10.36
N MET A 412 16.31 0.53 -10.71
CA MET A 412 17.22 -0.52 -10.22
C MET A 412 18.68 -0.22 -10.61
N ALA A 413 18.92 0.16 -11.86
CA ALA A 413 20.25 0.54 -12.34
C ALA A 413 20.78 1.78 -11.60
N VAL A 414 19.95 2.82 -11.44
CA VAL A 414 20.31 4.02 -10.68
C VAL A 414 20.67 3.65 -9.24
N THR A 415 19.85 2.83 -8.59
CA THR A 415 20.10 2.39 -7.21
C THR A 415 21.39 1.58 -7.10
N SER A 416 21.64 0.65 -8.04
CA SER A 416 22.89 -0.11 -8.08
C SER A 416 24.11 0.81 -8.20
N VAL A 417 24.05 1.85 -9.03
CA VAL A 417 25.13 2.84 -9.15
C VAL A 417 25.33 3.61 -7.84
N LEU A 418 24.25 4.05 -7.16
CA LEU A 418 24.35 4.73 -5.87
C LEU A 418 25.00 3.82 -4.80
N ILE A 419 24.65 2.54 -4.81
CA ILE A 419 25.27 1.54 -3.92
C ILE A 419 26.75 1.38 -4.23
N LEU A 420 27.16 1.34 -5.49
CA LEU A 420 28.57 1.25 -5.88
C LEU A 420 29.38 2.45 -5.41
N LEU A 421 28.79 3.65 -5.45
CA LEU A 421 29.43 4.87 -4.95
C LEU A 421 29.59 4.85 -3.42
N ALA A 422 28.63 4.25 -2.70
CA ALA A 422 28.66 4.12 -1.25
C ALA A 422 29.66 3.06 -0.76
N VAL A 423 29.58 1.84 -1.34
CA VAL A 423 30.29 0.65 -0.83
C VAL A 423 31.68 0.49 -1.46
N ARG A 424 31.86 0.93 -2.72
CA ARG A 424 33.10 0.82 -3.50
C ARG A 424 33.70 -0.58 -3.51
N PRO A 425 32.94 -1.63 -3.88
CA PRO A 425 33.41 -2.99 -3.89
C PRO A 425 34.44 -3.23 -5.00
N ALA A 426 35.17 -4.35 -4.94
CA ALA A 426 36.05 -4.79 -6.03
C ALA A 426 35.31 -4.94 -7.36
N LEU A 427 35.97 -4.71 -8.48
CA LEU A 427 35.37 -4.66 -9.84
C LEU A 427 34.48 -5.87 -10.16
N PRO A 428 34.84 -7.14 -9.85
CA PRO A 428 33.97 -8.27 -10.13
C PRO A 428 32.62 -8.18 -9.36
N LEU A 429 32.65 -7.81 -8.08
CA LEU A 429 31.46 -7.63 -7.27
C LEU A 429 30.62 -6.42 -7.73
N ALA A 430 31.29 -5.36 -8.16
CA ALA A 430 30.62 -4.16 -8.71
C ALA A 430 29.79 -4.50 -9.95
N LEU A 431 30.33 -5.28 -10.89
CA LEU A 431 29.61 -5.71 -12.08
C LEU A 431 28.42 -6.61 -11.73
N LEU A 432 28.57 -7.50 -10.77
CA LEU A 432 27.52 -8.42 -10.34
C LEU A 432 26.42 -7.74 -9.53
N LEU A 433 26.74 -6.69 -8.78
CA LEU A 433 25.74 -5.82 -8.10
C LEU A 433 24.82 -5.08 -9.10
N ILE A 434 25.24 -4.93 -10.35
CA ILE A 434 24.35 -4.43 -11.42
C ILE A 434 23.68 -5.59 -12.14
N ALA A 435 24.47 -6.61 -12.54
CA ALA A 435 24.02 -7.68 -13.44
C ALA A 435 22.93 -8.55 -12.84
N LEU A 436 23.09 -9.00 -11.59
CA LEU A 436 22.12 -9.89 -10.92
C LEU A 436 20.75 -9.21 -10.71
N PRO A 437 20.64 -8.00 -10.12
CA PRO A 437 19.34 -7.32 -10.00
C PRO A 437 18.68 -7.03 -11.35
N GLN A 438 19.45 -6.67 -12.39
CA GLN A 438 18.90 -6.45 -13.73
C GLN A 438 18.38 -7.76 -14.35
N ALA A 439 19.11 -8.85 -14.21
CA ALA A 439 18.64 -10.17 -14.67
C ALA A 439 17.35 -10.58 -13.92
N PHE A 440 17.26 -10.30 -12.63
CA PHE A 440 16.07 -10.55 -11.82
C PHE A 440 14.85 -9.74 -12.30
N VAL A 441 15.01 -8.49 -12.70
CA VAL A 441 13.90 -7.68 -13.25
C VAL A 441 13.28 -8.37 -14.48
N TRP A 442 14.10 -8.92 -15.36
CA TRP A 442 13.62 -9.67 -16.52
C TRP A 442 12.93 -10.98 -16.11
N LEU A 443 13.49 -11.70 -15.15
CA LEU A 443 12.90 -12.93 -14.62
C LEU A 443 11.53 -12.67 -14.01
N SER A 444 11.45 -11.68 -13.12
CA SER A 444 10.20 -11.26 -12.45
C SER A 444 9.12 -10.87 -13.46
N ALA A 445 9.47 -10.04 -14.46
CA ALA A 445 8.55 -9.63 -15.51
C ALA A 445 8.04 -10.82 -16.35
N ALA A 446 8.94 -11.71 -16.75
CA ALA A 446 8.57 -12.91 -17.53
C ALA A 446 7.72 -13.89 -16.71
N PHE A 447 8.06 -14.08 -15.45
CA PHE A 447 7.32 -14.93 -14.53
C PHE A 447 5.91 -14.39 -14.26
N GLY A 448 5.80 -13.11 -13.90
CA GLY A 448 4.51 -12.43 -13.65
C GLY A 448 3.59 -12.50 -14.88
N LEU A 449 4.10 -12.19 -16.06
CA LEU A 449 3.34 -12.27 -17.31
C LEU A 449 2.88 -13.72 -17.62
N THR A 450 3.74 -14.70 -17.35
CA THR A 450 3.40 -16.12 -17.51
C THR A 450 2.26 -16.54 -16.59
N MET A 451 2.29 -16.08 -15.33
CA MET A 451 1.25 -16.36 -14.34
C MET A 451 -0.09 -15.72 -14.72
N ASP A 452 -0.08 -14.47 -15.19
CA ASP A 452 -1.29 -13.80 -15.64
C ASP A 452 -1.90 -14.46 -16.88
N LEU A 453 -1.05 -14.84 -17.84
CA LEU A 453 -1.48 -15.51 -19.07
C LEU A 453 -2.11 -16.88 -18.83
N LYS A 454 -1.53 -17.69 -17.92
CA LYS A 454 -2.08 -19.01 -17.55
C LYS A 454 -3.41 -18.94 -16.82
N ARG A 455 -3.70 -17.86 -16.09
CA ARG A 455 -4.91 -17.71 -15.28
C ARG A 455 -5.46 -16.28 -15.38
N PRO A 456 -5.86 -15.80 -16.58
CA PRO A 456 -6.37 -14.44 -16.74
C PRO A 456 -7.71 -14.27 -16.02
N ASN A 457 -7.97 -13.07 -15.50
CA ASN A 457 -9.28 -12.66 -15.00
C ASN A 457 -9.77 -11.50 -15.85
N LEU A 458 -10.60 -11.78 -16.83
CA LEU A 458 -11.10 -10.79 -17.78
C LEU A 458 -12.44 -10.17 -17.35
N VAL A 459 -13.08 -10.74 -16.32
CA VAL A 459 -14.38 -10.25 -15.81
C VAL A 459 -14.19 -9.69 -14.41
N TRP A 460 -14.02 -8.38 -14.32
CA TRP A 460 -13.83 -7.68 -13.05
C TRP A 460 -14.60 -6.36 -13.02
N THR A 461 -15.06 -5.97 -11.85
CA THR A 461 -15.79 -4.71 -11.61
C THR A 461 -14.90 -3.66 -10.95
N ASN A 462 -13.88 -4.09 -10.19
CA ASN A 462 -12.94 -3.23 -9.53
C ASN A 462 -11.51 -3.58 -9.95
N GLU A 463 -10.75 -2.59 -10.39
CA GLU A 463 -9.36 -2.72 -10.84
C GLU A 463 -8.42 -3.27 -9.75
N ILE A 464 -8.66 -2.89 -8.47
CA ILE A 464 -7.86 -3.34 -7.32
C ILE A 464 -7.89 -4.87 -7.17
N THR A 465 -9.01 -5.51 -7.50
CA THR A 465 -9.13 -6.98 -7.41
C THR A 465 -8.17 -7.70 -8.36
N VAL A 466 -7.87 -7.09 -9.50
CA VAL A 466 -6.94 -7.63 -10.48
C VAL A 466 -5.50 -7.32 -10.13
N ILE A 467 -5.24 -6.11 -9.62
CA ILE A 467 -3.90 -5.62 -9.33
C ILE A 467 -3.32 -6.25 -8.06
N LYS A 468 -4.14 -6.45 -7.02
CA LYS A 468 -3.64 -6.83 -5.68
C LYS A 468 -4.22 -8.11 -5.09
N GLN A 469 -5.50 -8.40 -5.37
CA GLN A 469 -6.24 -9.46 -4.66
C GLN A 469 -6.22 -10.81 -5.39
N ARG A 470 -5.33 -11.01 -6.37
CA ARG A 470 -5.23 -12.27 -7.12
C ARG A 470 -4.12 -13.15 -6.61
N LEU A 471 -4.39 -14.46 -6.60
CA LEU A 471 -3.38 -15.46 -6.28
C LEU A 471 -2.15 -15.39 -7.20
N THR A 472 -2.33 -15.04 -8.48
CA THR A 472 -1.23 -14.90 -9.45
C THR A 472 -0.28 -13.77 -9.08
N VAL A 473 -0.81 -12.62 -8.63
CA VAL A 473 -0.01 -11.48 -8.14
C VAL A 473 0.72 -11.86 -6.85
N LEU A 474 -0.01 -12.47 -5.91
CA LEU A 474 0.58 -12.95 -4.65
C LEU A 474 1.72 -13.96 -4.90
N LEU A 475 1.51 -14.93 -5.80
CA LEU A 475 2.53 -15.92 -6.13
C LEU A 475 3.74 -15.30 -6.86
N ALA A 476 3.54 -14.28 -7.70
CA ALA A 476 4.63 -13.58 -8.34
C ALA A 476 5.47 -12.79 -7.32
N MET A 477 4.82 -12.08 -6.41
CA MET A 477 5.49 -11.35 -5.32
C MET A 477 6.22 -12.30 -4.36
N LEU A 478 5.54 -13.35 -3.87
CA LEU A 478 6.15 -14.34 -2.98
C LEU A 478 7.30 -15.09 -3.66
N GLY A 479 7.16 -15.40 -4.95
CA GLY A 479 8.25 -15.99 -5.74
C GLY A 479 9.50 -15.11 -5.75
N GLY A 480 9.32 -13.80 -5.88
CA GLY A 480 10.41 -12.84 -5.77
C GLY A 480 11.04 -12.76 -4.36
N TRP A 481 10.21 -12.84 -3.32
CA TRP A 481 10.71 -12.88 -1.93
C TRP A 481 11.49 -14.16 -1.62
N VAL A 482 10.97 -15.30 -2.05
CA VAL A 482 11.67 -16.58 -1.92
C VAL A 482 12.99 -16.55 -2.68
N TYR A 483 13.01 -16.01 -3.91
CA TYR A 483 14.24 -15.85 -4.69
C TYR A 483 15.26 -14.99 -3.93
N ALA A 484 14.86 -13.81 -3.43
CA ALA A 484 15.74 -12.92 -2.68
C ALA A 484 16.27 -13.59 -1.40
N ALA A 485 15.38 -14.30 -0.67
CA ALA A 485 15.78 -15.07 0.52
C ALA A 485 16.78 -16.18 0.18
N LEU A 486 16.57 -16.92 -0.92
CA LEU A 486 17.51 -17.94 -1.36
C LEU A 486 18.89 -17.35 -1.70
N VAL A 487 18.94 -16.22 -2.41
CA VAL A 487 20.20 -15.52 -2.71
C VAL A 487 20.94 -15.14 -1.43
N GLY A 488 20.25 -14.64 -0.40
CA GLY A 488 20.86 -14.25 0.85
C GLY A 488 21.25 -15.44 1.74
N VAL A 489 20.31 -16.36 2.00
CA VAL A 489 20.50 -17.47 2.96
C VAL A 489 21.49 -18.50 2.45
N LEU A 490 21.44 -18.86 1.17
CA LEU A 490 22.35 -19.86 0.60
C LEU A 490 23.79 -19.36 0.45
N TYR A 491 24.03 -18.07 0.67
CA TYR A 491 25.40 -17.55 0.74
C TYR A 491 26.18 -18.17 1.91
N TYR A 492 25.52 -18.43 3.03
CA TYR A 492 26.17 -18.99 4.21
C TYR A 492 26.77 -20.40 3.96
N PRO A 493 26.01 -21.38 3.44
CA PRO A 493 26.56 -22.71 3.19
C PRO A 493 27.40 -22.84 1.92
N PHE A 494 27.25 -21.95 0.92
CA PHE A 494 27.90 -22.12 -0.39
C PHE A 494 28.77 -20.92 -0.79
N GLY A 495 28.35 -19.71 -0.46
CA GLY A 495 29.01 -18.50 -0.94
C GLY A 495 30.32 -18.20 -0.23
N ILE A 496 30.47 -18.61 1.03
CA ILE A 496 31.70 -18.42 1.79
C ILE A 496 32.83 -19.25 1.20
N ASP A 497 32.59 -20.54 0.92
CA ASP A 497 33.59 -21.44 0.37
C ASP A 497 33.92 -21.14 -1.11
N MET A 498 32.92 -20.79 -1.91
CA MET A 498 33.10 -20.47 -3.33
C MET A 498 33.70 -19.09 -3.59
N GLY A 499 33.59 -18.19 -2.62
CA GLY A 499 33.84 -16.76 -2.80
C GLY A 499 32.66 -16.01 -3.43
N ALA A 500 32.36 -14.82 -2.91
CA ALA A 500 31.16 -14.04 -3.25
C ALA A 500 31.01 -13.74 -4.75
N ALA A 501 32.09 -13.50 -5.47
CA ALA A 501 32.04 -13.20 -6.90
C ALA A 501 31.55 -14.43 -7.71
N TRP A 502 32.07 -15.61 -7.43
CA TRP A 502 31.64 -16.84 -8.11
C TRP A 502 30.20 -17.22 -7.74
N TYR A 503 29.84 -17.04 -6.47
CA TYR A 503 28.48 -17.26 -6.00
C TYR A 503 27.46 -16.35 -6.72
N LEU A 504 27.69 -15.04 -6.74
CA LEU A 504 26.80 -14.08 -7.42
C LEU A 504 26.80 -14.29 -8.95
N LEU A 505 27.93 -14.72 -9.54
CA LEU A 505 27.98 -15.09 -10.96
C LEU A 505 27.09 -16.29 -11.25
N ALA A 506 27.17 -17.33 -10.42
CA ALA A 506 26.33 -18.53 -10.57
C ALA A 506 24.83 -18.17 -10.50
N TRP A 507 24.43 -17.33 -9.54
CA TRP A 507 23.06 -16.82 -9.47
C TRP A 507 22.67 -15.98 -10.69
N THR A 508 23.57 -15.14 -11.20
CA THR A 508 23.31 -14.32 -12.40
C THR A 508 23.07 -15.21 -13.63
N VAL A 509 23.91 -16.23 -13.83
CA VAL A 509 23.77 -17.19 -14.91
C VAL A 509 22.48 -18.00 -14.78
N LEU A 510 22.18 -18.52 -13.59
CA LEU A 510 20.94 -19.25 -13.30
C LEU A 510 19.71 -18.38 -13.63
N THR A 511 19.70 -17.13 -13.16
CA THR A 511 18.62 -16.18 -13.42
C THR A 511 18.45 -15.88 -14.91
N ALA A 512 19.55 -15.70 -15.63
CA ALA A 512 19.53 -15.48 -17.07
C ALA A 512 18.98 -16.70 -17.83
N VAL A 513 19.39 -17.91 -17.45
CA VAL A 513 18.87 -19.16 -18.04
C VAL A 513 17.38 -19.31 -17.81
N LEU A 514 16.91 -19.13 -16.57
CA LEU A 514 15.48 -19.18 -16.24
C LEU A 514 14.68 -18.12 -17.02
N THR A 515 15.22 -16.92 -17.14
CA THR A 515 14.61 -15.84 -17.93
C THR A 515 14.47 -16.24 -19.40
N LEU A 516 15.54 -16.75 -20.00
CA LEU A 516 15.52 -17.20 -21.40
C LEU A 516 14.53 -18.35 -21.64
N MET A 517 14.42 -19.28 -20.70
CA MET A 517 13.42 -20.35 -20.75
C MET A 517 12.00 -19.80 -20.75
N LEU A 518 11.69 -18.86 -19.86
CA LEU A 518 10.37 -18.23 -19.78
C LEU A 518 10.07 -17.36 -21.01
N LEU A 519 11.04 -16.62 -21.52
CA LEU A 519 10.88 -15.81 -22.74
C LEU A 519 10.62 -16.70 -23.97
N ARG A 520 11.33 -17.83 -24.09
CA ARG A 520 11.08 -18.82 -25.15
C ARG A 520 9.68 -19.43 -25.04
N TRP A 521 9.25 -19.75 -23.82
CA TRP A 521 7.91 -20.26 -23.57
C TRP A 521 6.84 -19.19 -23.91
N LEU A 522 7.01 -17.95 -23.49
CA LEU A 522 6.11 -16.84 -23.81
C LEU A 522 6.02 -16.61 -25.32
N HIS A 523 7.15 -16.67 -26.03
CA HIS A 523 7.19 -16.49 -27.47
C HIS A 523 6.44 -17.61 -28.22
N ARG A 524 6.63 -18.87 -27.85
CA ARG A 524 6.04 -20.01 -28.55
C ARG A 524 4.62 -20.34 -28.06
N THR A 525 4.52 -20.76 -26.80
CA THR A 525 3.28 -21.25 -26.20
C THR A 525 2.40 -20.08 -25.70
N GLY A 526 3.04 -19.08 -25.09
CA GLY A 526 2.33 -17.91 -24.58
C GLY A 526 1.60 -17.11 -25.66
N SER A 527 2.21 -16.95 -26.83
CA SER A 527 1.59 -16.27 -27.98
C SER A 527 0.35 -17.01 -28.49
N ARG A 528 0.37 -18.35 -28.50
CA ARG A 528 -0.81 -19.17 -28.88
C ARG A 528 -1.93 -19.07 -27.85
N LEU A 529 -1.56 -19.12 -26.54
CA LEU A 529 -2.54 -18.96 -25.46
C LEU A 529 -3.19 -17.57 -25.50
N PHE A 530 -2.40 -16.51 -25.74
CA PHE A 530 -2.93 -15.15 -25.83
C PHE A 530 -3.90 -14.98 -27.01
N ALA A 531 -3.64 -15.62 -28.14
CA ALA A 531 -4.52 -15.57 -29.29
C ALA A 531 -5.85 -16.36 -29.06
N ALA A 532 -5.83 -17.33 -28.14
CA ALA A 532 -7.00 -18.18 -27.82
C ALA A 532 -7.87 -17.64 -26.67
N LEU A 533 -7.45 -16.55 -25.97
CA LEU A 533 -8.22 -15.91 -24.92
C LEU A 533 -9.39 -15.10 -25.52
#